data_b149d662b7b3217eef7e705e488dce2f
#
_entry.id   b149d662b7b3217eef7e705e488dce2f
#
_cell.length_a   1.000
_cell.length_b   1.000
_cell.length_c   1.000
_cell.angle_alpha   90.00
_cell.angle_beta   90.00
_cell.angle_gamma   90.00
#
_symmetry.space_group_name_H-M   'P 1'
#
loop_
_entity.id
_entity.type
_entity.pdbx_description
1 polymer ?
#
loop_
_entity_poly.entity_id
_entity_poly.type
_entity_poly.pdbx_seq_one_letter_code
_entity_poly.pdbx_strand_id
1 'polypeptide(L)'
;MNVRPVSLSFENWLDMLKTPLSERPEFSIDKGTIQIGQVLGKFLGIPIDSDEYYNQLFDYVSGPEPCLLLLSDESLNKNIDNQHFQSIQKVLNISQEQKLSINRFTAFLDGEQLLYKSKIPAIHRKIREAMISTLELFTQREKDGLKNHELRRVLVDVIKWSINHLNPLLESVDLQKEMPKFLWYGDMKRSQPYFLYYLMKLGCDLVIFHPEGKDVLAGFLDEEIFTHHFPNKQQAEPFPTERRNRQTTVAYRASREIETILNQEGSGLYKPWQLRDYTPSSITLKTTYDELFILGREIAMVRPGFEVETGQVKIPSLFAKIQGVSKNRK
;
A
#
# COMPACT_ATOMS: atom_id res chain seq x y z
N MET A 1 -17.92 -15.22 -7.14
CA MET A 1 -17.52 -13.95 -6.50
C MET A 1 -16.79 -13.13 -7.54
N ASN A 2 -17.21 -11.89 -7.78
CA ASN A 2 -16.55 -10.95 -8.66
C ASN A 2 -15.74 -9.95 -7.83
N VAL A 3 -14.62 -9.50 -8.36
CA VAL A 3 -13.75 -8.54 -7.70
C VAL A 3 -13.56 -7.35 -8.62
N ARG A 4 -13.72 -6.13 -8.10
CA ARG A 4 -13.48 -4.89 -8.83
C ARG A 4 -12.60 -3.96 -8.00
N PRO A 5 -11.57 -3.34 -8.59
CA PRO A 5 -10.81 -2.30 -7.92
C PRO A 5 -11.72 -1.13 -7.53
N VAL A 6 -11.55 -0.61 -6.33
CA VAL A 6 -12.23 0.63 -5.88
C VAL A 6 -11.46 1.82 -6.43
N SER A 7 -12.17 2.90 -6.78
CA SER A 7 -11.51 4.15 -7.14
C SER A 7 -10.83 4.75 -5.91
N LEU A 8 -9.51 4.95 -6.00
CA LEU A 8 -8.67 5.45 -4.91
C LEU A 8 -8.08 6.81 -5.23
N SER A 9 -7.82 7.58 -4.17
CA SER A 9 -6.95 8.76 -4.16
C SER A 9 -5.93 8.64 -3.03
N PHE A 10 -4.95 9.54 -3.02
CA PHE A 10 -3.96 9.58 -1.93
C PHE A 10 -4.61 9.88 -0.57
N GLU A 11 -5.71 10.61 -0.55
CA GLU A 11 -6.41 11.02 0.67
C GLU A 11 -7.33 9.93 1.22
N ASN A 12 -7.91 9.08 0.35
CA ASN A 12 -8.98 8.16 0.76
C ASN A 12 -8.59 6.68 0.85
N TRP A 13 -7.41 6.28 0.36
CA TRP A 13 -7.04 4.86 0.25
C TRP A 13 -7.06 4.12 1.60
N LEU A 14 -6.61 4.79 2.68
CA LEU A 14 -6.56 4.19 4.01
C LEU A 14 -7.96 4.03 4.62
N ASP A 15 -8.84 5.01 4.40
CA ASP A 15 -10.22 4.93 4.85
C ASP A 15 -10.96 3.82 4.09
N MET A 16 -10.74 3.72 2.77
CA MET A 16 -11.29 2.62 1.97
C MET A 16 -10.79 1.25 2.44
N LEU A 17 -9.51 1.15 2.83
CA LEU A 17 -8.95 -0.09 3.36
C LEU A 17 -9.60 -0.51 4.69
N LYS A 18 -9.95 0.46 5.54
CA LYS A 18 -10.62 0.23 6.82
C LYS A 18 -12.13 0.02 6.68
N THR A 19 -12.72 0.50 5.59
CA THR A 19 -14.15 0.36 5.32
C THR A 19 -14.52 -1.12 5.11
N PRO A 20 -15.55 -1.65 5.80
CA PRO A 20 -16.06 -2.99 5.58
C PRO A 20 -16.45 -3.23 4.11
N LEU A 21 -16.28 -4.45 3.61
CA LEU A 21 -16.59 -4.78 2.22
C LEU A 21 -18.02 -4.41 1.81
N SER A 22 -18.99 -4.65 2.72
CA SER A 22 -20.41 -4.34 2.47
C SER A 22 -20.73 -2.85 2.32
N GLU A 23 -19.82 -1.98 2.77
CA GLU A 23 -19.99 -0.52 2.72
C GLU A 23 -19.17 0.12 1.59
N ARG A 24 -18.34 -0.67 0.90
CA ARG A 24 -17.54 -0.17 -0.22
C ARG A 24 -18.41 0.09 -1.46
N PRO A 25 -18.08 1.10 -2.30
CA PRO A 25 -18.89 1.49 -3.47
C PRO A 25 -19.20 0.35 -4.43
N GLU A 26 -18.26 -0.60 -4.61
CA GLU A 26 -18.37 -1.69 -5.58
C GLU A 26 -19.08 -2.94 -5.02
N PHE A 27 -19.54 -2.89 -3.76
CA PHE A 27 -20.20 -4.05 -3.16
C PHE A 27 -21.61 -4.23 -3.70
N SER A 28 -21.92 -5.45 -4.14
CA SER A 28 -23.28 -5.82 -4.51
C SER A 28 -23.51 -7.33 -4.38
N ILE A 29 -24.76 -7.71 -4.13
CA ILE A 29 -25.20 -9.10 -4.15
C ILE A 29 -26.34 -9.21 -5.15
N ASP A 30 -26.11 -9.92 -6.27
CA ASP A 30 -27.12 -10.16 -7.28
C ASP A 30 -27.18 -11.64 -7.63
N LYS A 31 -28.40 -12.25 -7.56
CA LYS A 31 -28.67 -13.64 -7.96
C LYS A 31 -27.66 -14.66 -7.44
N GLY A 32 -27.20 -14.49 -6.19
CA GLY A 32 -26.21 -15.37 -5.56
C GLY A 32 -24.75 -15.12 -5.98
N THR A 33 -24.51 -14.09 -6.78
CA THR A 33 -23.15 -13.61 -7.08
C THR A 33 -22.83 -12.43 -6.19
N ILE A 34 -21.75 -12.54 -5.44
CA ILE A 34 -21.22 -11.45 -4.61
C ILE A 34 -20.16 -10.70 -5.42
N GLN A 35 -20.31 -9.41 -5.53
CA GLN A 35 -19.27 -8.50 -6.03
C GLN A 35 -18.66 -7.77 -4.84
N ILE A 36 -17.33 -7.70 -4.78
CA ILE A 36 -16.60 -7.00 -3.73
C ILE A 36 -15.71 -5.91 -4.33
N GLY A 37 -15.61 -4.79 -3.60
CA GLY A 37 -14.66 -3.72 -3.87
C GLY A 37 -13.29 -4.06 -3.28
N GLN A 38 -12.24 -4.00 -4.09
CA GLN A 38 -10.86 -4.30 -3.72
C GLN A 38 -10.01 -3.05 -3.67
N VAL A 39 -9.21 -2.87 -2.63
CA VAL A 39 -8.23 -1.80 -2.51
C VAL A 39 -6.90 -2.25 -3.12
N LEU A 40 -6.50 -1.58 -4.20
CA LEU A 40 -5.23 -1.83 -4.89
C LEU A 40 -4.47 -0.52 -5.07
N GLY A 41 -3.31 -0.38 -4.42
CA GLY A 41 -2.52 0.85 -4.46
C GLY A 41 -1.02 0.62 -4.54
N LYS A 42 -0.33 1.52 -5.25
CA LYS A 42 1.14 1.57 -5.33
C LYS A 42 1.61 2.95 -4.87
N PHE A 43 2.56 2.97 -3.96
CA PHE A 43 3.20 4.16 -3.42
C PHE A 43 4.70 4.09 -3.72
N LEU A 44 5.15 4.91 -4.65
CA LEU A 44 6.48 4.83 -5.24
C LEU A 44 7.34 6.01 -4.80
N GLY A 45 8.45 5.74 -4.13
CA GLY A 45 9.34 6.73 -3.54
C GLY A 45 9.10 6.93 -2.04
N ILE A 46 9.72 7.93 -1.49
CA ILE A 46 9.64 8.35 -0.09
C ILE A 46 9.27 9.84 -0.06
N PRO A 47 8.29 10.27 0.75
CA PRO A 47 8.00 11.69 0.94
C PRO A 47 9.15 12.41 1.65
N ILE A 48 9.09 13.73 1.71
CA ILE A 48 10.12 14.57 2.35
C ILE A 48 10.28 14.21 3.83
N ASP A 49 9.19 14.02 4.54
CA ASP A 49 9.21 13.54 5.93
C ASP A 49 9.33 12.02 5.97
N SER A 50 10.56 11.55 5.84
CA SER A 50 10.86 10.11 5.86
C SER A 50 10.57 9.48 7.23
N ASP A 51 10.77 10.20 8.32
CA ASP A 51 10.51 9.66 9.66
C ASP A 51 9.01 9.42 9.88
N GLU A 52 8.16 10.36 9.45
CA GLU A 52 6.71 10.17 9.49
C GLU A 52 6.25 9.04 8.56
N TYR A 53 6.83 8.95 7.36
CA TYR A 53 6.55 7.86 6.42
C TYR A 53 6.85 6.49 7.01
N TYR A 54 8.03 6.31 7.63
CA TYR A 54 8.39 5.04 8.26
C TYR A 54 7.56 4.76 9.52
N ASN A 55 7.17 5.79 10.27
CA ASN A 55 6.24 5.63 11.39
C ASN A 55 4.86 5.17 10.94
N GLN A 56 4.35 5.70 9.84
CA GLN A 56 3.07 5.27 9.26
C GLN A 56 3.15 3.83 8.76
N LEU A 57 4.22 3.44 8.08
CA LEU A 57 4.43 2.05 7.66
C LEU A 57 4.45 1.09 8.86
N PHE A 58 5.14 1.47 9.94
CA PHE A 58 5.13 0.70 11.18
C PHE A 58 3.72 0.59 11.76
N ASP A 59 3.00 1.71 11.83
CA ASP A 59 1.64 1.75 12.39
C ASP A 59 0.64 0.90 11.59
N TYR A 60 0.78 0.80 10.26
CA TYR A 60 -0.09 -0.05 9.43
C TYR A 60 0.05 -1.55 9.74
N VAL A 61 1.23 -1.99 10.19
CA VAL A 61 1.55 -3.42 10.39
C VAL A 61 1.63 -3.80 11.86
N SER A 62 2.19 -2.93 12.70
CA SER A 62 2.54 -3.24 14.10
C SER A 62 2.10 -2.18 15.10
N GLY A 63 1.37 -1.17 14.65
CA GLY A 63 0.85 -0.10 15.50
C GLY A 63 -0.29 -0.55 16.42
N PRO A 64 -0.93 0.38 17.13
CA PRO A 64 -2.05 0.09 18.03
C PRO A 64 -3.26 -0.54 17.33
N GLU A 65 -3.48 -0.19 16.07
CA GLU A 65 -4.58 -0.70 15.23
C GLU A 65 -4.03 -1.17 13.88
N PRO A 66 -3.32 -2.31 13.86
CA PRO A 66 -2.72 -2.80 12.62
C PRO A 66 -3.82 -3.21 11.64
N CYS A 67 -3.68 -2.81 10.39
CA CYS A 67 -4.68 -3.07 9.35
C CYS A 67 -4.14 -3.87 8.16
N LEU A 68 -2.84 -4.13 8.11
CA LEU A 68 -2.16 -4.81 7.01
C LEU A 68 -1.19 -5.89 7.52
N LEU A 69 -1.11 -6.99 6.79
CA LEU A 69 -0.05 -7.99 6.99
C LEU A 69 1.13 -7.67 6.07
N LEU A 70 2.33 -7.52 6.66
CA LEU A 70 3.54 -7.28 5.90
C LEU A 70 3.97 -8.49 5.08
N LEU A 71 4.20 -8.26 3.81
CA LEU A 71 4.91 -9.16 2.92
C LEU A 71 6.19 -8.48 2.40
N SER A 72 7.29 -9.15 2.52
CA SER A 72 8.60 -8.74 2.01
C SER A 72 9.39 -9.96 1.59
N ASP A 73 10.51 -9.76 0.91
CA ASP A 73 11.42 -10.88 0.56
C ASP A 73 11.83 -11.70 1.80
N GLU A 74 12.07 -11.02 2.91
CA GLU A 74 12.46 -11.65 4.18
C GLU A 74 11.32 -12.42 4.84
N SER A 75 10.10 -11.86 4.84
CA SER A 75 8.94 -12.48 5.47
C SER A 75 8.47 -13.75 4.73
N LEU A 76 8.70 -13.82 3.43
CA LEU A 76 8.30 -14.95 2.59
C LEU A 76 9.26 -16.13 2.62
N ASN A 77 10.37 -16.03 3.27
CA ASN A 77 11.37 -17.10 3.31
C ASN A 77 10.99 -18.22 4.30
N LYS A 78 10.06 -19.09 3.89
CA LYS A 78 9.63 -20.25 4.67
C LYS A 78 9.83 -21.54 3.88
N ASN A 79 10.08 -22.62 4.60
CA ASN A 79 10.20 -23.93 4.00
C ASN A 79 8.83 -24.50 3.65
N ILE A 80 8.76 -25.27 2.57
CA ILE A 80 7.59 -26.07 2.24
C ILE A 80 7.74 -27.46 2.88
N ASP A 81 6.62 -28.02 3.33
CA ASP A 81 6.55 -29.40 3.79
C ASP A 81 6.84 -30.37 2.63
N ASN A 82 7.54 -31.48 2.94
CA ASN A 82 7.91 -32.48 1.96
C ASN A 82 6.72 -33.13 1.27
N GLN A 83 5.61 -33.30 1.95
CA GLN A 83 4.39 -33.88 1.36
C GLN A 83 3.84 -32.96 0.28
N HIS A 84 3.69 -31.67 0.57
CA HIS A 84 3.23 -30.69 -0.42
C HIS A 84 4.19 -30.61 -1.61
N PHE A 85 5.51 -30.65 -1.35
CA PHE A 85 6.48 -30.64 -2.43
C PHE A 85 6.36 -31.87 -3.34
N GLN A 86 6.16 -33.07 -2.79
CA GLN A 86 5.95 -34.30 -3.55
C GLN A 86 4.65 -34.25 -4.37
N SER A 87 3.57 -33.73 -3.76
CA SER A 87 2.28 -33.54 -4.48
C SER A 87 2.42 -32.57 -5.65
N ILE A 88 3.16 -31.45 -5.49
CA ILE A 88 3.45 -30.54 -6.59
C ILE A 88 4.23 -31.25 -7.71
N GLN A 89 5.29 -32.04 -7.36
CA GLN A 89 6.06 -32.80 -8.37
C GLN A 89 5.19 -33.80 -9.14
N LYS A 90 4.31 -34.51 -8.44
CA LYS A 90 3.34 -35.45 -9.03
C LYS A 90 2.47 -34.75 -10.07
N VAL A 91 1.88 -33.60 -9.74
CA VAL A 91 1.02 -32.83 -10.66
C VAL A 91 1.83 -32.32 -11.85
N LEU A 92 3.05 -31.84 -11.64
CA LEU A 92 3.92 -31.40 -12.73
C LEU A 92 4.28 -32.53 -13.70
N ASN A 93 4.62 -33.72 -13.17
CA ASN A 93 4.92 -34.90 -14.02
C ASN A 93 3.70 -35.31 -14.84
N ILE A 94 2.51 -35.41 -14.24
CA ILE A 94 1.25 -35.70 -14.93
C ILE A 94 0.99 -34.66 -16.04
N SER A 95 1.23 -33.37 -15.74
CA SER A 95 1.04 -32.30 -16.72
C SER A 95 1.97 -32.43 -17.93
N GLN A 96 3.23 -32.81 -17.71
CA GLN A 96 4.19 -33.01 -18.79
C GLN A 96 3.84 -34.21 -19.67
N GLU A 97 3.42 -35.33 -19.05
CA GLU A 97 3.04 -36.54 -19.75
C GLU A 97 1.75 -36.40 -20.57
N GLN A 98 0.71 -35.79 -19.94
CA GLN A 98 -0.63 -35.71 -20.52
C GLN A 98 -0.92 -34.40 -21.24
N LYS A 99 0.00 -33.44 -21.26
CA LYS A 99 -0.17 -32.09 -21.86
C LYS A 99 -1.46 -31.43 -21.39
N LEU A 100 -1.62 -31.32 -20.06
CA LEU A 100 -2.82 -30.78 -19.45
C LEU A 100 -3.08 -29.32 -19.88
N SER A 101 -4.35 -28.99 -20.06
CA SER A 101 -4.78 -27.59 -20.10
C SER A 101 -4.67 -26.95 -18.70
N ILE A 102 -4.57 -25.61 -18.63
CA ILE A 102 -4.46 -24.88 -17.36
C ILE A 102 -5.60 -25.24 -16.41
N ASN A 103 -6.83 -25.35 -16.91
CA ASN A 103 -7.99 -25.72 -16.10
C ASN A 103 -7.87 -27.13 -15.49
N ARG A 104 -7.39 -28.12 -16.28
CA ARG A 104 -7.14 -29.47 -15.77
C ARG A 104 -5.97 -29.49 -14.81
N PHE A 105 -4.91 -28.77 -15.10
CA PHE A 105 -3.76 -28.63 -14.19
C PHE A 105 -4.20 -28.10 -12.83
N THR A 106 -4.99 -27.03 -12.80
CA THR A 106 -5.54 -26.45 -11.56
C THR A 106 -6.47 -27.43 -10.84
N ALA A 107 -7.26 -28.24 -11.59
CA ALA A 107 -8.10 -29.26 -10.96
C ALA A 107 -7.27 -30.37 -10.30
N PHE A 108 -6.10 -30.73 -10.86
CA PHE A 108 -5.17 -31.65 -10.21
C PHE A 108 -4.53 -31.04 -8.95
N LEU A 109 -4.16 -29.74 -8.97
CA LEU A 109 -3.67 -29.04 -7.78
C LEU A 109 -4.72 -29.05 -6.65
N ASP A 110 -5.98 -28.81 -6.98
CA ASP A 110 -7.08 -28.85 -6.04
C ASP A 110 -7.34 -30.29 -5.51
N GLY A 111 -7.29 -31.28 -6.37
CA GLY A 111 -7.42 -32.70 -6.01
C GLY A 111 -6.32 -33.21 -5.08
N GLU A 112 -5.08 -32.75 -5.25
CA GLU A 112 -3.95 -33.03 -4.36
C GLU A 112 -3.93 -32.14 -3.10
N GLN A 113 -4.99 -31.38 -2.83
CA GLN A 113 -5.16 -30.49 -1.67
C GLN A 113 -4.08 -29.39 -1.56
N LEU A 114 -3.51 -29.00 -2.67
CA LEU A 114 -2.51 -27.92 -2.75
C LEU A 114 -3.16 -26.53 -2.75
N LEU A 115 -4.45 -26.44 -3.05
CA LEU A 115 -5.23 -25.23 -2.96
C LEU A 115 -6.10 -25.25 -1.69
N TYR A 116 -6.26 -24.10 -1.05
CA TYR A 116 -7.06 -23.99 0.17
C TYR A 116 -8.53 -24.32 -0.10
N LYS A 117 -9.08 -25.27 0.64
CA LYS A 117 -10.48 -25.66 0.56
C LYS A 117 -11.32 -24.84 1.54
N SER A 118 -11.82 -23.71 1.10
CA SER A 118 -12.67 -22.85 1.91
C SER A 118 -14.04 -23.49 2.17
N LYS A 119 -14.57 -23.27 3.38
CA LYS A 119 -15.96 -23.59 3.73
C LYS A 119 -16.97 -22.76 2.95
N ILE A 120 -16.58 -21.60 2.45
CA ILE A 120 -17.40 -20.71 1.63
C ILE A 120 -17.18 -21.07 0.16
N PRO A 121 -18.18 -21.61 -0.55
CA PRO A 121 -18.01 -22.09 -1.93
C PRO A 121 -17.57 -20.99 -2.91
N ALA A 122 -17.98 -19.74 -2.66
CA ALA A 122 -17.60 -18.59 -3.48
C ALA A 122 -16.08 -18.31 -3.40
N ILE A 123 -15.49 -18.41 -2.22
CA ILE A 123 -14.05 -18.25 -2.00
C ILE A 123 -13.29 -19.42 -2.63
N HIS A 124 -13.72 -20.67 -2.41
CA HIS A 124 -13.05 -21.82 -2.99
C HIS A 124 -13.01 -21.77 -4.53
N ARG A 125 -14.12 -21.39 -5.16
CA ARG A 125 -14.16 -21.16 -6.61
C ARG A 125 -13.19 -20.06 -7.03
N LYS A 126 -13.15 -18.96 -6.27
CA LYS A 126 -12.28 -17.83 -6.58
C LYS A 126 -10.78 -18.16 -6.43
N ILE A 127 -10.42 -19.00 -5.47
CA ILE A 127 -9.04 -19.54 -5.32
C ILE A 127 -8.60 -20.28 -6.59
N ARG A 128 -9.49 -21.14 -7.13
CA ARG A 128 -9.20 -21.86 -8.39
C ARG A 128 -9.08 -20.90 -9.58
N GLU A 129 -9.99 -19.92 -9.69
CA GLU A 129 -9.95 -18.89 -10.73
C GLU A 129 -8.67 -18.06 -10.65
N ALA A 130 -8.27 -17.65 -9.44
CA ALA A 130 -7.04 -16.90 -9.22
C ALA A 130 -5.79 -17.71 -9.62
N MET A 131 -5.76 -19.02 -9.32
CA MET A 131 -4.68 -19.90 -9.74
C MET A 131 -4.65 -20.07 -11.26
N ILE A 132 -5.81 -20.24 -11.91
CA ILE A 132 -5.92 -20.28 -13.36
C ILE A 132 -5.34 -18.99 -13.97
N SER A 133 -5.81 -17.83 -13.51
CA SER A 133 -5.31 -16.55 -14.03
C SER A 133 -3.80 -16.36 -13.81
N THR A 134 -3.26 -16.85 -12.69
CA THR A 134 -1.82 -16.78 -12.42
C THR A 134 -1.02 -17.69 -13.38
N LEU A 135 -1.53 -18.87 -13.68
CA LEU A 135 -0.90 -19.78 -14.64
C LEU A 135 -1.04 -19.26 -16.09
N GLU A 136 -2.16 -18.63 -16.42
CA GLU A 136 -2.34 -17.96 -17.72
C GLU A 136 -1.32 -16.82 -17.89
N LEU A 137 -1.18 -15.95 -16.89
CA LEU A 137 -0.16 -14.91 -16.89
C LEU A 137 1.25 -15.49 -17.03
N PHE A 138 1.57 -16.57 -16.30
CA PHE A 138 2.85 -17.23 -16.41
C PHE A 138 3.10 -17.74 -17.85
N THR A 139 2.10 -18.40 -18.46
CA THR A 139 2.24 -18.94 -19.83
C THR A 139 2.30 -17.87 -20.90
N GLN A 140 1.76 -16.69 -20.66
CA GLN A 140 1.88 -15.55 -21.58
C GLN A 140 3.28 -14.90 -21.51
N ARG A 141 3.89 -14.89 -20.33
CA ARG A 141 5.16 -14.21 -20.11
C ARG A 141 6.37 -15.10 -20.34
N GLU A 142 6.24 -16.37 -20.02
CA GLU A 142 7.36 -17.32 -20.07
C GLU A 142 7.27 -18.19 -21.33
N LYS A 143 8.41 -18.31 -22.02
CA LYS A 143 8.52 -19.22 -23.17
C LYS A 143 8.21 -20.65 -22.74
N ASP A 144 7.65 -21.44 -23.63
CA ASP A 144 7.28 -22.84 -23.43
C ASP A 144 6.11 -23.08 -22.45
N GLY A 145 5.48 -22.02 -21.91
CA GLY A 145 4.27 -22.11 -21.10
C GLY A 145 4.41 -23.07 -19.92
N LEU A 146 3.46 -24.01 -19.75
CA LEU A 146 3.49 -24.99 -18.65
C LEU A 146 4.68 -25.97 -18.69
N LYS A 147 5.46 -26.00 -19.76
CA LYS A 147 6.68 -26.83 -19.86
C LYS A 147 7.94 -26.08 -19.40
N ASN A 148 7.84 -24.79 -19.15
CA ASN A 148 8.96 -24.00 -18.68
C ASN A 148 9.47 -24.53 -17.33
N HIS A 149 10.79 -24.66 -17.22
CA HIS A 149 11.42 -25.18 -15.99
C HIS A 149 11.21 -24.28 -14.77
N GLU A 150 11.01 -22.97 -14.97
CA GLU A 150 10.73 -22.02 -13.89
C GLU A 150 9.32 -22.21 -13.28
N LEU A 151 8.38 -22.85 -14.01
CA LEU A 151 7.03 -23.11 -13.49
C LEU A 151 7.07 -23.85 -12.16
N ARG A 152 7.95 -24.84 -12.03
CA ARG A 152 8.12 -25.60 -10.79
C ARG A 152 8.43 -24.68 -9.61
N ARG A 153 9.35 -23.74 -9.80
CA ARG A 153 9.76 -22.78 -8.78
C ARG A 153 8.62 -21.85 -8.42
N VAL A 154 8.01 -21.22 -9.42
CA VAL A 154 6.89 -20.30 -9.20
C VAL A 154 5.75 -21.01 -8.48
N LEU A 155 5.39 -22.22 -8.89
CA LEU A 155 4.30 -22.99 -8.29
C LEU A 155 4.61 -23.36 -6.84
N VAL A 156 5.83 -23.86 -6.56
CA VAL A 156 6.28 -24.18 -5.21
C VAL A 156 6.21 -22.94 -4.31
N ASP A 157 6.69 -21.80 -4.80
CA ASP A 157 6.71 -20.56 -4.04
C ASP A 157 5.28 -20.04 -3.78
N VAL A 158 4.43 -19.97 -4.79
CA VAL A 158 3.04 -19.50 -4.64
C VAL A 158 2.25 -20.39 -3.68
N ILE A 159 2.36 -21.70 -3.80
CA ILE A 159 1.65 -22.64 -2.91
C ILE A 159 2.19 -22.52 -1.48
N LYS A 160 3.50 -22.55 -1.29
CA LYS A 160 4.15 -22.39 0.00
C LYS A 160 3.73 -21.11 0.72
N TRP A 161 3.77 -19.98 0.02
CA TRP A 161 3.39 -18.70 0.59
C TRP A 161 1.88 -18.60 0.86
N SER A 162 1.07 -19.24 0.01
CA SER A 162 -0.37 -19.36 0.28
C SER A 162 -0.63 -20.12 1.57
N ILE A 163 0.02 -21.27 1.76
CA ILE A 163 -0.12 -22.09 2.98
C ILE A 163 0.31 -21.29 4.23
N ASN A 164 1.44 -20.58 4.15
CA ASN A 164 2.02 -19.92 5.31
C ASN A 164 1.37 -18.58 5.66
N HIS A 165 0.89 -17.83 4.68
CA HIS A 165 0.46 -16.44 4.88
C HIS A 165 -1.01 -16.18 4.55
N LEU A 166 -1.59 -16.91 3.59
CA LEU A 166 -2.93 -16.67 3.11
C LEU A 166 -3.97 -17.59 3.76
N ASN A 167 -3.71 -18.91 3.78
CA ASN A 167 -4.70 -19.90 4.23
C ASN A 167 -5.19 -19.64 5.67
N PRO A 168 -4.32 -19.32 6.66
CA PRO A 168 -4.77 -19.01 8.01
C PRO A 168 -5.75 -17.82 8.06
N LEU A 169 -5.56 -16.83 7.20
CA LEU A 169 -6.45 -15.67 7.12
C LEU A 169 -7.79 -16.03 6.48
N LEU A 170 -7.79 -16.93 5.48
CA LEU A 170 -9.01 -17.35 4.80
C LEU A 170 -9.95 -18.19 5.67
N GLU A 171 -9.46 -18.76 6.79
CA GLU A 171 -10.30 -19.51 7.73
C GLU A 171 -11.33 -18.64 8.45
N SER A 172 -11.00 -17.37 8.69
CA SER A 172 -11.81 -16.40 9.43
C SER A 172 -12.50 -15.36 8.54
N VAL A 173 -12.41 -15.49 7.21
CA VAL A 173 -12.98 -14.51 6.27
C VAL A 173 -14.51 -14.45 6.38
N ASP A 174 -14.99 -13.21 6.47
CA ASP A 174 -16.40 -12.85 6.32
C ASP A 174 -16.53 -11.89 5.13
N LEU A 175 -17.14 -12.35 4.04
CA LEU A 175 -17.31 -11.57 2.81
C LEU A 175 -18.17 -10.31 2.95
N GLN A 176 -18.82 -10.11 4.09
CA GLN A 176 -19.50 -8.84 4.38
C GLN A 176 -18.57 -7.84 5.09
N LYS A 177 -17.55 -8.34 5.78
CA LYS A 177 -16.63 -7.52 6.56
C LYS A 177 -15.33 -7.26 5.84
N GLU A 178 -14.56 -8.30 5.58
CA GLU A 178 -13.22 -8.12 5.03
C GLU A 178 -12.67 -9.34 4.29
N MET A 179 -11.78 -9.06 3.35
CA MET A 179 -10.83 -10.00 2.77
C MET A 179 -9.43 -9.74 3.39
N PRO A 180 -8.50 -10.71 3.28
CA PRO A 180 -7.13 -10.50 3.73
C PRO A 180 -6.50 -9.26 3.10
N LYS A 181 -5.75 -8.48 3.91
CA LYS A 181 -5.15 -7.20 3.55
C LYS A 181 -3.64 -7.28 3.69
N PHE A 182 -2.92 -6.99 2.61
CA PHE A 182 -1.48 -7.14 2.56
C PHE A 182 -0.78 -5.83 2.20
N LEU A 183 0.39 -5.62 2.82
CA LEU A 183 1.36 -4.61 2.46
C LEU A 183 2.59 -5.29 1.91
N TRP A 184 2.96 -4.98 0.67
CA TRP A 184 4.28 -5.33 0.13
C TRP A 184 5.25 -4.18 0.29
N TYR A 185 6.49 -4.48 0.71
CA TYR A 185 7.54 -3.48 0.84
C TYR A 185 8.81 -3.87 0.10
N GLY A 186 9.31 -2.98 -0.76
CA GLY A 186 10.58 -3.10 -1.46
C GLY A 186 10.53 -3.87 -2.79
N ASP A 187 11.72 -4.29 -3.25
CA ASP A 187 11.91 -5.01 -4.51
C ASP A 187 11.22 -6.38 -4.53
N MET A 188 10.92 -6.86 -5.73
CA MET A 188 10.35 -8.19 -5.95
C MET A 188 11.31 -9.08 -6.72
N LYS A 189 11.34 -10.35 -6.34
CA LYS A 189 12.15 -11.38 -6.99
C LYS A 189 11.25 -12.41 -7.68
N ARG A 190 11.64 -12.81 -8.87
CA ARG A 190 11.11 -13.92 -9.69
C ARG A 190 9.66 -14.36 -9.44
N SER A 191 9.39 -15.17 -8.39
CA SER A 191 8.06 -15.73 -8.11
C SER A 191 7.11 -14.78 -7.38
N GLN A 192 7.64 -13.73 -6.74
CA GLN A 192 6.87 -12.82 -5.89
C GLN A 192 5.80 -12.02 -6.66
N PRO A 193 6.06 -11.50 -7.87
CA PRO A 193 5.02 -10.85 -8.65
C PRO A 193 3.84 -11.77 -8.98
N TYR A 194 4.10 -13.06 -9.22
CA TYR A 194 3.05 -14.06 -9.46
C TYR A 194 2.22 -14.33 -8.21
N PHE A 195 2.85 -14.33 -7.04
CA PHE A 195 2.14 -14.47 -5.77
C PHE A 195 1.24 -13.25 -5.49
N LEU A 196 1.76 -12.03 -5.67
CA LEU A 196 0.93 -10.84 -5.50
C LEU A 196 -0.21 -10.78 -6.52
N TYR A 197 0.05 -11.18 -7.77
CA TYR A 197 -0.99 -11.30 -8.77
C TYR A 197 -2.07 -12.31 -8.36
N TYR A 198 -1.66 -13.45 -7.81
CA TYR A 198 -2.58 -14.44 -7.25
C TYR A 198 -3.47 -13.86 -6.13
N LEU A 199 -2.87 -13.12 -5.18
CA LEU A 199 -3.61 -12.44 -4.12
C LEU A 199 -4.61 -11.41 -4.68
N MET A 200 -4.21 -10.65 -5.68
CA MET A 200 -5.07 -9.68 -6.36
C MET A 200 -6.25 -10.36 -7.05
N LYS A 201 -6.00 -11.41 -7.83
CA LYS A 201 -7.08 -12.14 -8.54
C LYS A 201 -8.02 -12.88 -7.58
N LEU A 202 -7.53 -13.21 -6.38
CA LEU A 202 -8.38 -13.75 -5.30
C LEU A 202 -9.31 -12.70 -4.70
N GLY A 203 -8.93 -11.42 -4.72
CA GLY A 203 -9.70 -10.32 -4.15
C GLY A 203 -9.17 -9.81 -2.81
N CYS A 204 -7.92 -10.15 -2.46
CA CYS A 204 -7.26 -9.57 -1.30
C CYS A 204 -6.93 -8.10 -1.55
N ASP A 205 -7.07 -7.26 -0.52
CA ASP A 205 -6.57 -5.89 -0.59
C ASP A 205 -5.04 -5.92 -0.61
N LEU A 206 -4.43 -5.10 -1.49
CA LEU A 206 -2.98 -5.07 -1.65
C LEU A 206 -2.48 -3.66 -1.82
N VAL A 207 -1.55 -3.27 -0.97
CA VAL A 207 -0.86 -1.98 -1.02
C VAL A 207 0.64 -2.22 -1.15
N ILE A 208 1.26 -1.59 -2.14
CA ILE A 208 2.68 -1.77 -2.45
C ILE A 208 3.42 -0.48 -2.16
N PHE A 209 4.42 -0.55 -1.30
CA PHE A 209 5.35 0.54 -1.02
C PHE A 209 6.72 0.20 -1.57
N HIS A 210 7.19 0.98 -2.53
CA HIS A 210 8.53 0.82 -3.09
C HIS A 210 9.37 2.07 -2.87
N PRO A 211 10.28 2.07 -1.88
CA PRO A 211 11.00 3.28 -1.45
C PRO A 211 11.91 3.87 -2.54
N GLU A 212 12.46 3.06 -3.44
CA GLU A 212 13.26 3.56 -4.58
C GLU A 212 12.43 4.07 -5.76
N GLY A 213 11.10 4.05 -5.66
CA GLY A 213 10.21 4.57 -6.70
C GLY A 213 10.06 3.67 -7.93
N LYS A 214 10.45 2.39 -7.85
CA LYS A 214 10.30 1.45 -8.97
C LYS A 214 8.89 0.85 -8.97
N ASP A 215 8.26 0.76 -10.12
CA ASP A 215 7.03 0.00 -10.28
C ASP A 215 7.35 -1.49 -10.52
N VAL A 216 7.37 -2.26 -9.44
CA VAL A 216 7.74 -3.69 -9.44
C VAL A 216 6.69 -4.61 -10.09
N LEU A 217 5.47 -4.11 -10.33
CA LEU A 217 4.42 -4.79 -11.09
C LEU A 217 4.23 -4.26 -12.51
N ALA A 218 5.11 -3.37 -12.98
CA ALA A 218 5.05 -2.88 -14.34
C ALA A 218 5.05 -4.04 -15.35
N GLY A 219 4.05 -4.06 -16.24
CA GLY A 219 3.87 -5.10 -17.23
C GLY A 219 3.32 -6.44 -16.69
N PHE A 220 3.04 -6.58 -15.38
CA PHE A 220 2.30 -7.72 -14.85
C PHE A 220 0.78 -7.51 -14.86
N LEU A 221 0.35 -6.27 -14.99
CA LEU A 221 -1.04 -5.88 -14.86
C LEU A 221 -1.48 -5.13 -16.11
N ASP A 222 -2.64 -5.54 -16.63
CA ASP A 222 -3.32 -4.82 -17.71
C ASP A 222 -4.30 -3.77 -17.15
N GLU A 223 -4.60 -3.82 -15.85
CA GLU A 223 -5.54 -2.93 -15.18
C GLU A 223 -4.78 -1.75 -14.56
N GLU A 224 -5.34 -0.54 -14.70
CA GLU A 224 -4.82 0.64 -14.01
C GLU A 224 -5.06 0.51 -12.51
N ILE A 225 -3.97 0.34 -11.76
CA ILE A 225 -3.97 0.39 -10.29
C ILE A 225 -3.62 1.80 -9.86
N PHE A 226 -4.32 2.30 -8.83
CA PHE A 226 -3.95 3.57 -8.22
C PHE A 226 -2.45 3.61 -7.93
N THR A 227 -1.78 4.62 -8.46
CA THR A 227 -0.33 4.78 -8.29
C THR A 227 -0.04 6.20 -7.86
N HIS A 228 0.57 6.34 -6.69
CA HIS A 228 1.06 7.61 -6.17
C HIS A 228 2.59 7.65 -6.24
N HIS A 229 3.15 8.72 -6.81
CA HIS A 229 4.58 8.95 -6.90
C HIS A 229 5.00 10.06 -5.94
N PHE A 230 5.90 9.75 -5.03
CA PHE A 230 6.56 10.78 -4.25
C PHE A 230 7.72 11.40 -5.05
N PRO A 231 7.82 12.74 -5.12
CA PRO A 231 8.76 13.42 -6.02
C PRO A 231 10.22 13.32 -5.58
N ASN A 232 10.47 12.95 -4.33
CA ASN A 232 11.80 13.01 -3.74
C ASN A 232 12.59 11.72 -3.91
N LYS A 233 13.89 11.89 -4.16
CA LYS A 233 14.86 10.78 -4.16
C LYS A 233 15.56 10.77 -2.80
N GLN A 234 15.03 10.03 -1.87
CA GLN A 234 15.66 9.73 -0.60
C GLN A 234 16.26 8.33 -0.62
N GLN A 235 17.21 8.07 0.26
CA GLN A 235 17.79 6.76 0.38
C GLN A 235 16.75 5.80 0.99
N ALA A 236 16.53 4.67 0.33
CA ALA A 236 15.67 3.62 0.82
C ALA A 236 16.27 2.98 2.09
N GLU A 237 15.43 2.75 3.07
CA GLU A 237 15.77 2.04 4.29
C GLU A 237 14.96 0.75 4.40
N PRO A 238 15.41 -0.23 5.21
CA PRO A 238 14.62 -1.42 5.51
C PRO A 238 13.27 -1.08 6.14
N PHE A 239 12.32 -2.01 6.06
CA PHE A 239 11.03 -1.84 6.73
C PHE A 239 11.23 -1.59 8.23
N PRO A 240 10.52 -0.61 8.84
CA PRO A 240 10.75 -0.24 10.24
C PRO A 240 10.31 -1.35 11.20
N THR A 241 11.18 -1.68 12.16
CA THR A 241 10.89 -2.65 13.23
C THR A 241 10.38 -1.99 14.50
N GLU A 242 10.58 -0.67 14.62
CA GLU A 242 10.15 0.14 15.74
C GLU A 242 9.73 1.53 15.26
N ARG A 243 8.94 2.22 16.07
CA ARG A 243 8.52 3.58 15.77
C ARG A 243 9.64 4.55 16.08
N ARG A 244 9.94 5.44 15.12
CA ARG A 244 10.93 6.50 15.29
C ARG A 244 10.42 7.56 16.26
N ASN A 245 11.35 8.20 16.96
CA ASN A 245 11.01 9.28 17.84
C ASN A 245 10.43 10.46 17.03
N ARG A 246 9.20 10.86 17.34
CA ARG A 246 8.49 11.96 16.66
C ARG A 246 9.26 13.29 16.70
N GLN A 247 10.15 13.47 17.67
CA GLN A 247 10.98 14.67 17.78
C GLN A 247 11.98 14.83 16.63
N THR A 248 12.25 13.77 15.86
CA THR A 248 13.13 13.82 14.70
C THR A 248 12.39 14.13 13.40
N THR A 249 11.06 14.05 13.37
CA THR A 249 10.28 14.34 12.16
C THR A 249 10.44 15.82 11.76
N VAL A 250 10.40 16.06 10.45
CA VAL A 250 10.50 17.41 9.90
C VAL A 250 9.35 18.28 10.40
N ALA A 251 8.12 17.75 10.41
CA ALA A 251 6.95 18.46 10.90
C ALA A 251 7.10 18.88 12.36
N TYR A 252 7.60 17.99 13.23
CA TYR A 252 7.85 18.32 14.64
C TYR A 252 8.93 19.38 14.81
N ARG A 253 10.07 19.24 14.10
CA ARG A 253 11.16 20.24 14.16
C ARG A 253 10.69 21.61 13.72
N ALA A 254 9.96 21.67 12.60
CA ALA A 254 9.42 22.91 12.09
C ALA A 254 8.35 23.52 13.02
N SER A 255 7.48 22.73 13.60
CA SER A 255 6.52 23.19 14.62
C SER A 255 7.23 23.79 15.84
N ARG A 256 8.30 23.15 16.32
CA ARG A 256 9.11 23.64 17.44
C ARG A 256 9.86 24.92 17.10
N GLU A 257 10.41 25.02 15.88
CA GLU A 257 11.07 26.24 15.42
C GLU A 257 10.08 27.42 15.40
N ILE A 258 8.88 27.20 14.89
CA ILE A 258 7.83 28.23 14.87
C ILE A 258 7.36 28.60 16.26
N GLU A 259 7.11 27.64 17.14
CA GLU A 259 6.76 27.90 18.53
C GLU A 259 7.84 28.78 19.21
N THR A 260 9.12 28.48 18.97
CA THR A 260 10.23 29.25 19.50
C THR A 260 10.21 30.69 18.98
N ILE A 261 10.00 30.86 17.66
CA ILE A 261 9.91 32.19 17.05
C ILE A 261 8.71 32.98 17.57
N LEU A 262 7.55 32.33 17.70
CA LEU A 262 6.33 32.98 18.18
C LEU A 262 6.40 33.38 19.66
N ASN A 263 7.11 32.62 20.47
CA ASN A 263 7.22 32.83 21.91
C ASN A 263 8.43 33.71 22.30
N GLN A 264 9.36 34.01 21.37
CA GLN A 264 10.47 34.93 21.65
C GLN A 264 9.96 36.34 21.83
N GLU A 265 10.34 36.95 22.95
CA GLU A 265 9.91 38.32 23.31
C GLU A 265 10.33 39.42 22.30
N GLY A 266 11.38 39.17 21.49
CA GLY A 266 11.90 40.12 20.51
C GLY A 266 11.41 39.89 19.08
N SER A 267 10.76 38.77 18.77
CA SER A 267 10.49 38.35 17.38
C SER A 267 9.30 39.05 16.73
N GLY A 268 8.55 39.81 17.46
CA GLY A 268 7.58 40.72 16.93
C GLY A 268 6.29 40.15 16.32
N LEU A 269 6.16 38.85 16.12
CA LEU A 269 4.94 38.27 15.56
C LEU A 269 3.77 38.22 16.55
N TYR A 270 4.08 38.14 17.80
CA TYR A 270 3.06 38.02 18.84
C TYR A 270 2.75 39.36 19.57
N LYS A 271 3.79 40.10 19.96
CA LYS A 271 3.63 41.44 20.60
C LYS A 271 3.03 42.51 19.70
N PRO A 272 3.32 42.50 18.41
CA PRO A 272 2.93 43.63 17.58
C PRO A 272 1.46 43.78 17.29
N TRP A 273 0.69 42.74 17.35
CA TRP A 273 -0.72 42.93 17.13
C TRP A 273 -1.48 43.50 18.37
N GLN A 274 -0.75 43.65 19.42
CA GLN A 274 -1.18 44.43 20.58
C GLN A 274 -0.75 45.90 20.53
N LEU A 275 0.13 46.24 19.57
CA LEU A 275 0.67 47.59 19.37
C LEU A 275 0.09 48.23 18.12
N ARG A 276 -0.30 49.49 18.19
CA ARG A 276 -0.91 50.23 17.07
C ARG A 276 0.01 50.41 15.83
N ASP A 277 1.32 50.32 16.03
CA ASP A 277 2.35 50.54 14.98
C ASP A 277 3.09 49.25 14.60
N TYR A 278 2.34 48.23 14.29
CA TYR A 278 2.89 46.94 13.98
C TYR A 278 3.41 46.84 12.55
N THR A 279 4.69 46.50 12.40
CA THR A 279 5.31 46.08 11.17
C THR A 279 5.50 44.56 11.22
N PRO A 280 4.82 43.76 10.36
CA PRO A 280 5.01 42.32 10.34
C PRO A 280 6.47 41.97 10.07
N SER A 281 7.07 41.17 10.93
CA SER A 281 8.38 40.59 10.65
C SER A 281 8.24 39.37 9.74
N SER A 282 9.10 39.27 8.74
CA SER A 282 9.19 38.06 7.92
C SER A 282 9.85 36.95 8.73
N ILE A 283 9.27 35.74 8.67
CA ILE A 283 9.87 34.54 9.23
C ILE A 283 10.50 33.75 8.10
N THR A 284 11.79 33.50 8.19
CA THR A 284 12.48 32.59 7.27
C THR A 284 12.70 31.25 7.96
N LEU A 285 12.05 30.21 7.46
CA LEU A 285 12.22 28.85 7.97
C LEU A 285 13.32 28.15 7.19
N LYS A 286 14.14 27.36 7.89
CA LYS A 286 15.18 26.51 7.29
C LYS A 286 14.57 25.21 6.77
N THR A 287 13.55 25.31 5.94
CA THR A 287 12.79 24.17 5.48
C THR A 287 12.47 24.29 3.98
N THR A 288 12.13 23.20 3.34
CA THR A 288 11.75 23.17 1.92
C THR A 288 10.31 23.65 1.72
N TYR A 289 9.96 23.94 0.46
CA TYR A 289 8.60 24.36 0.10
C TYR A 289 7.52 23.35 0.52
N ASP A 290 7.80 22.06 0.33
CA ASP A 290 6.84 21.00 0.62
C ASP A 290 6.66 20.81 2.14
N GLU A 291 7.74 20.91 2.90
CA GLU A 291 7.70 20.92 4.36
C GLU A 291 6.88 22.08 4.89
N LEU A 292 7.02 23.26 4.29
CA LEU A 292 6.21 24.43 4.60
C LEU A 292 4.74 24.26 4.24
N PHE A 293 4.43 23.46 3.21
CA PHE A 293 3.05 23.18 2.85
C PHE A 293 2.33 22.37 3.93
N ILE A 294 2.98 21.34 4.46
CA ILE A 294 2.45 20.52 5.58
C ILE A 294 2.31 21.40 6.81
N LEU A 295 3.36 22.13 7.15
CA LEU A 295 3.41 23.02 8.29
C LEU A 295 2.35 24.13 8.22
N GLY A 296 2.12 24.66 7.01
CA GLY A 296 1.12 25.68 6.76
C GLY A 296 -0.29 25.25 7.12
N ARG A 297 -0.63 23.97 7.00
CA ARG A 297 -1.92 23.43 7.44
C ARG A 297 -2.09 23.54 8.96
N GLU A 298 -1.07 23.16 9.72
CA GLU A 298 -1.12 23.19 11.19
C GLU A 298 -1.14 24.63 11.72
N ILE A 299 -0.31 25.49 11.18
CA ILE A 299 -0.23 26.88 11.61
C ILE A 299 -1.49 27.66 11.26
N ALA A 300 -2.10 27.44 10.11
CA ALA A 300 -3.31 28.12 9.71
C ALA A 300 -4.49 27.84 10.66
N MET A 301 -4.49 26.71 11.34
CA MET A 301 -5.48 26.38 12.36
C MET A 301 -5.24 27.17 13.66
N VAL A 302 -4.01 27.52 13.97
CA VAL A 302 -3.61 28.16 15.23
C VAL A 302 -3.40 29.68 15.08
N ARG A 303 -2.84 30.11 13.99
CA ARG A 303 -2.44 31.50 13.73
C ARG A 303 -2.81 31.96 12.33
N PRO A 304 -4.05 32.34 12.12
CA PRO A 304 -4.52 32.84 10.83
C PRO A 304 -3.85 34.13 10.38
N GLY A 305 -3.52 34.21 9.10
CA GLY A 305 -3.12 35.45 8.42
C GLY A 305 -1.63 35.79 8.52
N PHE A 306 -0.79 34.88 8.98
CA PHE A 306 0.64 35.12 8.93
C PHE A 306 1.30 34.55 7.65
N GLU A 307 2.35 35.21 7.20
CA GLU A 307 3.02 34.88 5.94
C GLU A 307 4.35 34.19 6.23
N VAL A 308 4.65 33.15 5.45
CA VAL A 308 5.88 32.37 5.56
C VAL A 308 6.67 32.52 4.27
N GLU A 309 7.96 32.80 4.41
CA GLU A 309 8.91 32.86 3.30
C GLU A 309 9.91 31.72 3.40
N THR A 310 10.18 31.05 2.29
CA THR A 310 11.27 30.09 2.16
C THR A 310 12.19 30.53 1.04
N GLY A 311 13.43 30.88 1.38
CA GLY A 311 14.34 31.50 0.43
C GLY A 311 13.74 32.79 -0.13
N GLN A 312 13.51 32.81 -1.45
CA GLN A 312 12.90 33.94 -2.16
C GLN A 312 11.39 33.75 -2.41
N VAL A 313 10.79 32.65 -1.95
CA VAL A 313 9.39 32.32 -2.23
C VAL A 313 8.53 32.73 -1.04
N LYS A 314 7.61 33.64 -1.26
CA LYS A 314 6.59 34.04 -0.30
C LYS A 314 5.32 33.19 -0.49
N ILE A 315 4.78 32.63 0.59
CA ILE A 315 3.60 31.74 0.57
C ILE A 315 2.42 32.34 1.34
N PRO A 316 1.94 33.55 0.99
CA PRO A 316 0.83 34.17 1.71
C PRO A 316 -0.53 33.52 1.37
N SER A 317 -0.63 32.98 0.17
CA SER A 317 -1.89 32.44 -0.35
C SER A 317 -2.35 31.16 0.33
N LEU A 318 -1.47 30.44 1.00
CA LEU A 318 -1.81 29.19 1.71
C LEU A 318 -2.79 29.48 2.85
N PHE A 319 -2.46 30.47 3.68
CA PHE A 319 -3.28 30.86 4.84
C PHE A 319 -4.59 31.50 4.40
N ALA A 320 -4.56 32.29 3.34
CA ALA A 320 -5.76 32.89 2.76
C ALA A 320 -6.75 31.86 2.22
N LYS A 321 -6.27 30.78 1.62
CA LYS A 321 -7.12 29.67 1.14
C LYS A 321 -7.79 28.90 2.25
N ILE A 322 -7.01 28.54 3.30
CA ILE A 322 -7.50 27.73 4.42
C ILE A 322 -8.56 28.48 5.22
N GLN A 323 -8.48 29.82 5.28
CA GLN A 323 -9.37 30.64 6.10
C GLN A 323 -10.47 31.34 5.34
N GLY A 324 -10.59 31.12 4.04
CA GLY A 324 -11.54 31.89 3.21
C GLY A 324 -11.23 33.38 3.15
N VAL A 325 -10.02 33.80 3.54
CA VAL A 325 -9.60 35.20 3.46
C VAL A 325 -9.41 35.59 2.01
N SER A 326 -10.06 36.65 1.60
CA SER A 326 -10.08 37.14 0.23
C SER A 326 -8.68 37.31 -0.33
N LYS A 327 -8.49 36.89 -1.60
CA LYS A 327 -7.27 37.02 -2.41
C LYS A 327 -6.77 38.47 -2.56
N ASN A 328 -7.47 39.45 -2.05
CA ASN A 328 -7.20 40.87 -2.23
C ASN A 328 -6.25 41.49 -1.22
N ARG A 329 -5.60 40.68 -0.38
CA ARG A 329 -4.46 41.18 0.35
C ARG A 329 -3.21 41.01 -0.49
N LYS A 330 -2.95 42.02 -1.30
CA LYS A 330 -1.67 42.26 -1.97
C LYS A 330 -0.62 42.63 -0.96
#